data_d5d19f6487d983ca15b1c573150b54f2
#
_entry.id   d5d19f6487d983ca15b1c573150b54f2
#
_cell.length_a   1.000
_cell.length_b   1.000
_cell.length_c   1.000
_cell.angle_alpha   90.00
_cell.angle_beta   90.00
_cell.angle_gamma   90.00
#
_symmetry.space_group_name_H-M   'P 1'
#
loop_
_entity.id
_entity.type
_entity.pdbx_description
1 polymer ?
#
loop_
_entity_poly.entity_id
_entity_poly.type
_entity_poly.pdbx_seq_one_letter_code
_entity_poly.pdbx_strand_id
1 'polypeptide(L)'
;MSPEYRLKKYYVGMYFQECFAEYAASVGLAAFDTAKIGRTWLTSDARVDFTGQMPFWREDVKISTWVGKITPARIFVSAVAECGGAEIACGESVHVIADAKTHKPERSAGFAEKFGIGGGRAFPDETFGKPKIPDGAYGIFETSQVVRFDELDFNMHLNNVRYVPRALEALPENFRAGHKLLSYRIKFLREAKFGDTIVSRAVPAGNECLHVLAKSSDGAELCRMKSVWA
;
A
#
# COMPACT_ATOMS: atom_id res chain seq x y z
N MET A 1 -2.20 17.43 -4.80
CA MET A 1 -2.76 17.61 -6.17
C MET A 1 -1.63 17.51 -7.17
N SER A 2 -1.92 17.06 -8.40
CA SER A 2 -1.01 17.15 -9.54
C SER A 2 -0.95 18.59 -10.07
N PRO A 3 -0.03 18.91 -11.01
CA PRO A 3 -0.03 20.21 -11.69
C PRO A 3 -1.36 20.52 -12.43
N GLU A 4 -2.10 19.49 -12.86
CA GLU A 4 -3.41 19.61 -13.50
C GLU A 4 -4.57 19.72 -12.49
N TYR A 5 -4.30 20.03 -11.23
CA TYR A 5 -5.27 20.12 -10.13
C TYR A 5 -6.06 18.83 -9.86
N ARG A 6 -5.49 17.66 -10.22
CA ARG A 6 -6.10 16.36 -9.95
C ARG A 6 -5.46 15.68 -8.74
N LEU A 7 -6.23 14.79 -8.10
CA LEU A 7 -5.71 13.93 -7.03
C LEU A 7 -4.55 13.08 -7.57
N LYS A 8 -3.41 13.10 -6.88
CA LYS A 8 -2.30 12.20 -7.22
C LYS A 8 -2.66 10.76 -6.86
N LYS A 9 -2.47 9.84 -7.79
CA LYS A 9 -2.88 8.43 -7.68
C LYS A 9 -2.39 7.72 -6.42
N TYR A 10 -1.17 7.98 -5.98
CA TYR A 10 -0.64 7.33 -4.78
C TYR A 10 -1.35 7.71 -3.47
N TYR A 11 -2.10 8.81 -3.41
CA TYR A 11 -2.92 9.15 -2.25
C TYR A 11 -4.15 8.24 -2.09
N VAL A 12 -4.61 7.59 -3.16
CA VAL A 12 -5.77 6.67 -3.09
C VAL A 12 -5.50 5.53 -2.11
N GLY A 13 -4.30 4.95 -2.14
CA GLY A 13 -3.93 3.90 -1.17
C GLY A 13 -3.93 4.39 0.29
N MET A 14 -3.61 5.67 0.53
CA MET A 14 -3.71 6.28 1.85
C MET A 14 -5.19 6.38 2.30
N TYR A 15 -6.07 6.85 1.42
CA TYR A 15 -7.50 6.91 1.75
C TYR A 15 -8.09 5.53 2.00
N PHE A 16 -7.67 4.50 1.28
CA PHE A 16 -8.08 3.12 1.55
C PHE A 16 -7.64 2.65 2.93
N GLN A 17 -6.39 2.97 3.32
CA GLN A 17 -5.88 2.64 4.66
C GLN A 17 -6.70 3.34 5.76
N GLU A 18 -6.96 4.65 5.62
CA GLU A 18 -7.73 5.41 6.62
C GLU A 18 -9.17 4.91 6.71
N CYS A 19 -9.82 4.63 5.57
CA CYS A 19 -11.18 4.08 5.57
C CYS A 19 -11.24 2.71 6.26
N PHE A 20 -10.23 1.86 6.08
CA PHE A 20 -10.13 0.60 6.81
C PHE A 20 -9.87 0.81 8.30
N ALA A 21 -9.05 1.80 8.68
CA ALA A 21 -8.80 2.11 10.08
C ALA A 21 -10.09 2.54 10.80
N GLU A 22 -10.92 3.37 10.17
CA GLU A 22 -12.24 3.74 10.67
C GLU A 22 -13.19 2.54 10.78
N TYR A 23 -13.19 1.66 9.77
CA TYR A 23 -13.99 0.43 9.84
C TYR A 23 -13.52 -0.47 11.00
N ALA A 24 -12.22 -0.67 11.17
CA ALA A 24 -11.67 -1.42 12.28
C ALA A 24 -12.03 -0.79 13.64
N ALA A 25 -12.02 0.54 13.73
CA ALA A 25 -12.44 1.27 14.93
C ALA A 25 -13.92 1.02 15.26
N SER A 26 -14.80 1.01 14.27
CA SER A 26 -16.24 0.80 14.46
C SER A 26 -16.60 -0.57 15.07
N VAL A 27 -15.69 -1.55 14.93
CA VAL A 27 -15.84 -2.90 15.51
C VAL A 27 -14.91 -3.16 16.71
N GLY A 28 -14.24 -2.11 17.23
CA GLY A 28 -13.34 -2.21 18.38
C GLY A 28 -12.05 -2.97 18.09
N LEU A 29 -11.52 -2.81 16.87
CA LEU A 29 -10.28 -3.41 16.38
C LEU A 29 -9.31 -2.38 15.79
N ALA A 30 -9.46 -1.09 16.12
CA ALA A 30 -8.46 -0.09 15.76
C ALA A 30 -7.08 -0.47 16.32
N ALA A 31 -6.04 0.15 15.79
CA ALA A 31 -4.67 -0.12 16.22
C ALA A 31 -4.47 0.07 17.73
N PHE A 32 -5.06 1.15 18.32
CA PHE A 32 -4.98 1.38 19.75
C PHE A 32 -5.80 0.36 20.58
N ASP A 33 -6.86 -0.25 20.03
CA ASP A 33 -7.65 -1.29 20.71
C ASP A 33 -6.86 -2.59 20.76
N THR A 34 -6.24 -2.97 19.64
CA THR A 34 -5.40 -4.16 19.57
C THR A 34 -4.14 -4.02 20.42
N ALA A 35 -3.57 -2.81 20.52
CA ALA A 35 -2.42 -2.53 21.39
C ALA A 35 -2.72 -2.80 22.88
N LYS A 36 -3.93 -2.50 23.36
CA LYS A 36 -4.37 -2.79 24.76
C LYS A 36 -4.30 -4.27 25.14
N ILE A 37 -4.41 -5.13 24.14
CA ILE A 37 -4.33 -6.59 24.32
C ILE A 37 -3.02 -7.18 23.81
N GLY A 38 -1.99 -6.33 23.64
CA GLY A 38 -0.65 -6.74 23.23
C GLY A 38 -0.53 -7.21 21.78
N ARG A 39 -1.41 -6.71 20.91
CA ARG A 39 -1.45 -7.05 19.48
C ARG A 39 -1.19 -5.83 18.61
N THR A 40 -0.74 -6.07 17.39
CA THR A 40 -0.54 -5.04 16.37
C THR A 40 -1.00 -5.52 15.00
N TRP A 41 -1.36 -4.56 14.16
CA TRP A 41 -1.64 -4.79 12.75
C TRP A 41 -0.36 -4.69 11.93
N LEU A 42 -0.15 -5.67 11.05
CA LEU A 42 0.89 -5.63 10.03
C LEU A 42 0.23 -5.69 8.65
N THR A 43 0.57 -4.76 7.77
CA THR A 43 0.19 -4.84 6.36
C THR A 43 1.28 -5.59 5.60
N SER A 44 0.93 -6.71 4.98
CA SER A 44 1.91 -7.53 4.25
C SER A 44 1.95 -7.23 2.76
N ASP A 45 0.82 -6.86 2.18
CA ASP A 45 0.68 -6.61 0.75
C ASP A 45 -0.40 -5.56 0.48
N ALA A 46 -0.29 -4.86 -0.66
CA ALA A 46 -1.36 -4.03 -1.19
C ALA A 46 -1.32 -3.99 -2.73
N ARG A 47 -2.48 -3.83 -3.34
CA ARG A 47 -2.66 -3.57 -4.77
C ARG A 47 -3.70 -2.48 -4.96
N VAL A 48 -3.46 -1.57 -5.91
CA VAL A 48 -4.43 -0.59 -6.36
C VAL A 48 -4.39 -0.53 -7.88
N ASP A 49 -5.55 -0.67 -8.50
CA ASP A 49 -5.77 -0.48 -9.92
C ASP A 49 -6.59 0.80 -10.13
N PHE A 50 -6.21 1.61 -11.10
CA PHE A 50 -6.84 2.88 -11.44
C PHE A 50 -7.67 2.69 -12.70
N THR A 51 -8.98 2.76 -12.55
CA THR A 51 -9.98 2.47 -13.60
C THR A 51 -10.50 3.72 -14.30
N GLY A 52 -10.37 4.89 -13.62
CA GLY A 52 -10.89 6.15 -14.11
C GLY A 52 -9.92 7.31 -14.05
N GLN A 53 -10.40 8.46 -14.47
CA GLN A 53 -9.69 9.71 -14.34
C GLN A 53 -9.72 10.18 -12.88
N MET A 54 -8.56 10.59 -12.33
CA MET A 54 -8.50 11.12 -10.98
C MET A 54 -9.32 12.39 -10.82
N PRO A 55 -10.03 12.57 -9.69
CA PRO A 55 -10.89 13.71 -9.44
C PRO A 55 -10.12 15.02 -9.51
N PHE A 56 -10.81 16.02 -10.01
CA PHE A 56 -10.34 17.39 -10.03
C PHE A 56 -10.49 18.05 -8.65
N TRP A 57 -9.92 19.22 -8.49
CA TRP A 57 -10.04 20.02 -7.27
C TRP A 57 -11.52 20.26 -6.91
N ARG A 58 -11.90 19.99 -5.66
CA ARG A 58 -13.27 20.10 -5.11
C ARG A 58 -14.28 19.06 -5.55
N GLU A 59 -13.91 18.08 -6.36
CA GLU A 59 -14.80 16.93 -6.60
C GLU A 59 -14.78 15.99 -5.39
N ASP A 60 -15.95 15.53 -4.98
CA ASP A 60 -16.12 14.60 -3.87
C ASP A 60 -15.71 13.20 -4.29
N VAL A 61 -14.98 12.53 -3.41
CA VAL A 61 -14.59 11.13 -3.57
C VAL A 61 -15.25 10.31 -2.47
N LYS A 62 -16.07 9.36 -2.87
CA LYS A 62 -16.64 8.36 -1.98
C LYS A 62 -15.72 7.14 -1.92
N ILE A 63 -15.37 6.70 -0.71
CA ILE A 63 -14.59 5.49 -0.49
C ILE A 63 -15.44 4.49 0.27
N SER A 64 -15.48 3.27 -0.24
CA SER A 64 -16.10 2.12 0.40
C SER A 64 -15.05 1.06 0.68
N THR A 65 -15.08 0.47 1.87
CA THR A 65 -14.18 -0.62 2.25
C THR A 65 -14.94 -1.75 2.93
N TRP A 66 -14.46 -2.97 2.75
CA TRP A 66 -15.04 -4.15 3.36
C TRP A 66 -13.99 -5.27 3.52
N VAL A 67 -14.23 -6.20 4.42
CA VAL A 67 -13.43 -7.40 4.52
C VAL A 67 -13.99 -8.44 3.53
N GLY A 68 -13.24 -8.72 2.47
CA GLY A 68 -13.65 -9.63 1.39
C GLY A 68 -13.36 -11.10 1.70
N LYS A 69 -12.34 -11.37 2.53
CA LYS A 69 -11.95 -12.74 2.91
C LYS A 69 -11.12 -12.74 4.20
N ILE A 70 -11.32 -13.75 5.02
CA ILE A 70 -10.48 -14.04 6.18
C ILE A 70 -9.98 -15.47 6.07
N THR A 71 -8.69 -15.66 6.34
CA THR A 71 -8.03 -16.95 6.47
C THR A 71 -7.44 -17.07 7.87
N PRO A 72 -6.96 -18.24 8.32
CA PRO A 72 -6.34 -18.35 9.64
C PRO A 72 -5.19 -17.39 9.93
N ALA A 73 -4.52 -16.87 8.90
CA ALA A 73 -3.35 -16.01 9.06
C ALA A 73 -3.48 -14.63 8.39
N ARG A 74 -4.53 -14.36 7.61
CA ARG A 74 -4.63 -13.15 6.79
C ARG A 74 -6.06 -12.63 6.71
N ILE A 75 -6.18 -11.31 6.71
CA ILE A 75 -7.42 -10.56 6.49
C ILE A 75 -7.25 -9.77 5.20
N PHE A 76 -8.11 -10.03 4.22
CA PHE A 76 -8.12 -9.35 2.93
C PHE A 76 -9.16 -8.24 2.96
N VAL A 77 -8.70 -7.03 2.82
CA VAL A 77 -9.53 -5.82 2.86
C VAL A 77 -9.59 -5.22 1.48
N SER A 78 -10.78 -5.17 0.92
CA SER A 78 -11.06 -4.59 -0.38
C SER A 78 -11.59 -3.18 -0.23
N ALA A 79 -11.31 -2.32 -1.21
CA ALA A 79 -11.79 -0.95 -1.24
C ALA A 79 -12.06 -0.47 -2.66
N VAL A 80 -13.01 0.45 -2.80
CA VAL A 80 -13.34 1.14 -4.06
C VAL A 80 -13.40 2.64 -3.79
N ALA A 81 -12.88 3.42 -4.72
CA ALA A 81 -13.03 4.88 -4.77
C ALA A 81 -13.90 5.25 -5.97
N GLU A 82 -14.91 6.11 -5.73
CA GLU A 82 -15.86 6.60 -6.71
C GLU A 82 -15.84 8.13 -6.75
N CYS A 83 -15.98 8.71 -7.93
CA CYS A 83 -16.17 10.14 -8.14
C CYS A 83 -17.27 10.35 -9.18
N GLY A 84 -18.26 11.19 -8.88
CA GLY A 84 -19.40 11.42 -9.77
C GLY A 84 -20.21 10.16 -10.09
N GLY A 85 -20.22 9.15 -9.22
CA GLY A 85 -20.90 7.87 -9.40
C GLY A 85 -20.14 6.85 -10.27
N ALA A 86 -18.93 7.18 -10.74
CA ALA A 86 -18.06 6.27 -11.49
C ALA A 86 -16.89 5.79 -10.63
N GLU A 87 -16.54 4.50 -10.76
CA GLU A 87 -15.34 3.96 -10.14
C GLU A 87 -14.08 4.60 -10.76
N ILE A 88 -13.18 5.09 -9.90
CA ILE A 88 -11.90 5.68 -10.31
C ILE A 88 -10.71 4.82 -9.90
N ALA A 89 -10.87 4.00 -8.88
CA ALA A 89 -9.88 3.03 -8.45
C ALA A 89 -10.51 1.93 -7.60
N CYS A 90 -9.93 0.73 -7.67
CA CYS A 90 -10.18 -0.35 -6.73
C CYS A 90 -8.87 -0.82 -6.10
N GLY A 91 -8.95 -1.37 -4.89
CA GLY A 91 -7.77 -1.82 -4.16
C GLY A 91 -8.05 -2.98 -3.24
N GLU A 92 -6.99 -3.67 -2.86
CA GLU A 92 -7.01 -4.70 -1.84
C GLU A 92 -5.71 -4.64 -1.04
N SER A 93 -5.83 -4.73 0.28
CA SER A 93 -4.70 -4.88 1.19
C SER A 93 -4.82 -6.16 2.00
N VAL A 94 -3.68 -6.73 2.37
CA VAL A 94 -3.61 -7.95 3.18
C VAL A 94 -2.99 -7.61 4.52
N HIS A 95 -3.75 -7.88 5.56
CA HIS A 95 -3.37 -7.59 6.93
C HIS A 95 -3.16 -8.88 7.73
N VAL A 96 -2.29 -8.79 8.72
CA VAL A 96 -1.96 -9.85 9.67
C VAL A 96 -2.05 -9.26 11.06
N ILE A 97 -2.68 -9.98 11.98
CA ILE A 97 -2.56 -9.69 13.42
C ILE A 97 -1.30 -10.36 13.93
N ALA A 98 -0.52 -9.64 14.70
CA ALA A 98 0.72 -10.12 15.27
C ALA A 98 0.85 -9.75 16.75
N ASP A 99 1.66 -10.49 17.48
CA ASP A 99 2.10 -10.11 18.83
C ASP A 99 2.91 -8.80 18.74
N ALA A 100 2.56 -7.81 19.55
CA ALA A 100 3.13 -6.47 19.46
C ALA A 100 4.63 -6.39 19.85
N LYS A 101 5.15 -7.38 20.61
CA LYS A 101 6.55 -7.39 21.05
C LYS A 101 7.44 -8.20 20.10
N THR A 102 6.93 -9.33 19.63
CA THR A 102 7.72 -10.28 18.84
C THR A 102 7.49 -10.18 17.35
N HIS A 103 6.44 -9.46 16.93
CA HIS A 103 5.93 -9.32 15.55
C HIS A 103 5.63 -10.68 14.90
N LYS A 104 5.46 -11.73 15.71
CA LYS A 104 5.06 -13.05 15.20
C LYS A 104 3.59 -13.05 14.82
N PRO A 105 3.25 -13.49 13.61
CA PRO A 105 1.86 -13.63 13.19
C PRO A 105 1.06 -14.53 14.10
N GLU A 106 -0.18 -14.14 14.39
CA GLU A 106 -1.13 -14.91 15.17
C GLU A 106 -2.34 -15.34 14.31
N ARG A 107 -3.13 -16.25 14.84
CA ARG A 107 -4.37 -16.65 14.17
C ARG A 107 -5.40 -15.53 14.25
N SER A 108 -5.93 -15.14 13.09
CA SER A 108 -6.93 -14.09 12.95
C SER A 108 -8.36 -14.51 13.37
N ALA A 109 -8.60 -15.79 13.69
CA ALA A 109 -9.94 -16.34 13.90
C ALA A 109 -10.76 -15.58 14.95
N GLY A 110 -10.19 -15.26 16.11
CA GLY A 110 -10.92 -14.53 17.16
C GLY A 110 -11.18 -13.05 16.84
N PHE A 111 -10.47 -12.49 15.86
CA PHE A 111 -10.69 -11.12 15.37
C PHE A 111 -11.63 -11.10 14.17
N ALA A 112 -11.64 -12.20 13.41
CA ALA A 112 -12.44 -12.37 12.21
C ALA A 112 -13.94 -12.26 12.47
N GLU A 113 -14.40 -12.76 13.60
CA GLU A 113 -15.82 -12.77 13.99
C GLU A 113 -16.40 -11.37 14.17
N LYS A 114 -15.55 -10.37 14.46
CA LYS A 114 -15.97 -8.98 14.62
C LYS A 114 -16.18 -8.26 13.31
N PHE A 115 -15.51 -8.70 12.23
CA PHE A 115 -15.72 -8.13 10.91
C PHE A 115 -16.84 -8.88 10.17
N GLY A 116 -17.79 -8.13 9.63
CA GLY A 116 -18.69 -8.69 8.62
C GLY A 116 -17.93 -8.99 7.34
N ILE A 117 -17.99 -10.24 6.85
CA ILE A 117 -17.45 -10.58 5.53
C ILE A 117 -18.50 -10.24 4.47
N GLY A 118 -18.14 -9.40 3.49
CA GLY A 118 -19.07 -8.99 2.45
C GLY A 118 -18.36 -8.75 1.10
N GLY A 119 -19.11 -8.69 0.02
CA GLY A 119 -18.63 -8.24 -1.31
C GLY A 119 -17.58 -9.12 -2.01
N GLY A 120 -17.00 -10.10 -1.34
CA GLY A 120 -15.87 -10.85 -1.87
C GLY A 120 -14.57 -10.02 -1.94
N ARG A 121 -13.52 -10.60 -2.53
CA ARG A 121 -12.24 -9.93 -2.77
C ARG A 121 -12.31 -9.04 -4.02
N ALA A 122 -11.67 -7.87 -3.99
CA ALA A 122 -11.52 -7.01 -5.18
C ALA A 122 -10.68 -7.70 -6.27
N PHE A 123 -9.69 -8.50 -5.86
CA PHE A 123 -8.85 -9.28 -6.78
C PHE A 123 -8.86 -10.77 -6.37
N PRO A 124 -9.93 -11.54 -6.71
CA PRO A 124 -10.11 -12.91 -6.24
C PRO A 124 -8.99 -13.86 -6.68
N ASP A 125 -8.43 -13.66 -7.88
CA ASP A 125 -7.36 -14.48 -8.46
C ASP A 125 -5.94 -14.00 -8.09
N GLU A 126 -5.82 -12.87 -7.37
CA GLU A 126 -4.52 -12.35 -6.96
C GLU A 126 -3.90 -13.23 -5.88
N THR A 127 -2.75 -13.81 -6.19
CA THR A 127 -1.88 -14.49 -5.24
C THR A 127 -0.77 -13.53 -4.82
N PHE A 128 -1.02 -12.74 -3.78
CA PHE A 128 -0.03 -11.80 -3.26
C PHE A 128 1.30 -12.50 -2.97
N GLY A 129 2.37 -11.98 -3.55
CA GLY A 129 3.71 -12.52 -3.42
C GLY A 129 4.76 -11.47 -3.77
N LYS A 130 6.03 -11.78 -3.53
CA LYS A 130 7.15 -10.88 -3.82
C LYS A 130 7.27 -10.66 -5.33
N PRO A 131 7.14 -9.43 -5.85
CA PRO A 131 7.32 -9.16 -7.27
C PRO A 131 8.70 -9.61 -7.76
N LYS A 132 8.72 -10.27 -8.91
CA LYS A 132 9.97 -10.69 -9.59
C LYS A 132 10.38 -9.64 -10.61
N ILE A 133 11.66 -9.56 -10.90
CA ILE A 133 12.17 -8.72 -11.99
C ILE A 133 11.53 -9.21 -13.30
N PRO A 134 10.89 -8.31 -14.08
CA PRO A 134 10.31 -8.68 -15.37
C PRO A 134 11.38 -9.16 -16.36
N ASP A 135 11.01 -10.06 -17.25
CA ASP A 135 11.86 -10.44 -18.37
C ASP A 135 12.11 -9.22 -19.27
N GLY A 136 13.33 -9.09 -19.78
CA GLY A 136 13.75 -7.92 -20.58
C GLY A 136 13.98 -6.63 -19.77
N ALA A 137 14.04 -6.70 -18.44
CA ALA A 137 14.38 -5.56 -17.59
C ALA A 137 15.82 -5.06 -17.89
N TYR A 138 15.97 -3.74 -18.04
CA TYR A 138 17.26 -3.09 -18.30
C TYR A 138 17.33 -1.71 -17.66
N GLY A 139 18.55 -1.32 -17.33
CA GLY A 139 18.78 -0.05 -16.65
C GLY A 139 18.27 -0.04 -15.21
N ILE A 140 18.75 0.89 -14.43
CA ILE A 140 18.29 1.11 -13.07
C ILE A 140 18.26 2.61 -12.85
N PHE A 141 17.12 3.12 -12.41
CA PHE A 141 17.02 4.46 -11.83
C PHE A 141 17.08 4.33 -10.31
N GLU A 142 17.76 5.24 -9.67
CA GLU A 142 17.96 5.19 -8.23
C GLU A 142 17.82 6.59 -7.60
N THR A 143 17.25 6.63 -6.41
CA THR A 143 17.23 7.81 -5.54
C THR A 143 17.35 7.39 -4.09
N SER A 144 17.82 8.31 -3.25
CA SER A 144 17.94 8.07 -1.80
C SER A 144 17.20 9.14 -1.02
N GLN A 145 16.49 8.73 0.04
CA GLN A 145 15.72 9.63 0.88
C GLN A 145 15.79 9.19 2.34
N VAL A 146 16.00 10.16 3.24
CA VAL A 146 15.96 9.91 4.68
C VAL A 146 14.51 9.81 5.15
N VAL A 147 14.22 8.92 6.09
CA VAL A 147 12.91 8.83 6.75
C VAL A 147 12.78 9.96 7.75
N ARG A 148 11.76 10.80 7.57
CA ARG A 148 11.48 11.96 8.42
C ARG A 148 10.46 11.64 9.49
N PHE A 149 10.39 12.48 10.50
CA PHE A 149 9.48 12.30 11.64
C PHE A 149 8.00 12.35 11.22
N ASP A 150 7.64 13.23 10.30
CA ASP A 150 6.28 13.39 9.79
C ASP A 150 5.77 12.25 8.90
N GLU A 151 6.63 11.27 8.62
CA GLU A 151 6.30 10.09 7.83
C GLU A 151 6.05 8.84 8.70
N LEU A 152 6.27 8.95 10.00
CA LEU A 152 6.10 7.82 10.92
C LEU A 152 4.64 7.58 11.28
N ASP A 153 4.31 6.32 11.51
CA ASP A 153 3.05 5.89 12.11
C ASP A 153 3.15 5.87 13.65
N PHE A 154 2.07 5.43 14.30
CA PHE A 154 2.01 5.32 15.76
C PHE A 154 2.96 4.26 16.35
N ASN A 155 3.47 3.31 15.54
CA ASN A 155 4.50 2.35 15.93
C ASN A 155 5.92 2.93 15.80
N MET A 156 6.06 4.21 15.42
CA MET A 156 7.34 4.87 15.12
C MET A 156 8.10 4.24 13.95
N HIS A 157 7.37 3.65 13.01
CA HIS A 157 7.89 3.13 11.76
C HIS A 157 7.39 3.98 10.58
N LEU A 158 8.12 3.94 9.46
CA LEU A 158 7.68 4.57 8.22
C LEU A 158 6.30 4.01 7.84
N ASN A 159 5.30 4.88 7.77
CA ASN A 159 3.94 4.49 7.41
C ASN A 159 3.90 3.82 6.03
N ASN A 160 3.17 2.72 5.91
CA ASN A 160 3.07 1.90 4.69
C ASN A 160 2.70 2.71 3.45
N VAL A 161 1.85 3.73 3.59
CA VAL A 161 1.44 4.60 2.47
C VAL A 161 2.56 5.49 1.92
N ARG A 162 3.68 5.63 2.65
CA ARG A 162 4.85 6.41 2.24
C ARG A 162 5.80 5.64 1.33
N TYR A 163 5.69 4.32 1.26
CA TYR A 163 6.56 3.50 0.40
C TYR A 163 6.26 3.69 -1.08
N VAL A 164 4.99 3.78 -1.47
CA VAL A 164 4.59 3.95 -2.89
C VAL A 164 5.15 5.25 -3.49
N PRO A 165 4.94 6.45 -2.93
CA PRO A 165 5.53 7.66 -3.48
C PRO A 165 7.07 7.60 -3.51
N ARG A 166 7.73 7.02 -2.50
CA ARG A 166 9.19 6.86 -2.49
C ARG A 166 9.68 5.93 -3.60
N ALA A 167 8.95 4.85 -3.89
CA ALA A 167 9.26 3.96 -5.00
C ALA A 167 9.18 4.68 -6.36
N LEU A 168 8.13 5.49 -6.54
CA LEU A 168 7.88 6.23 -7.78
C LEU A 168 8.88 7.39 -7.99
N GLU A 169 9.46 7.95 -6.93
CA GLU A 169 10.48 9.00 -7.04
C GLU A 169 11.79 8.53 -7.67
N ALA A 170 12.06 7.23 -7.72
CA ALA A 170 13.20 6.70 -8.46
C ALA A 170 13.05 6.86 -9.99
N LEU A 171 11.80 6.99 -10.48
CA LEU A 171 11.56 7.18 -11.92
C LEU A 171 11.87 8.63 -12.34
N PRO A 172 12.53 8.85 -13.49
CA PRO A 172 12.81 10.18 -14.01
C PRO A 172 11.53 11.01 -14.23
N GLU A 173 11.66 12.32 -14.12
CA GLU A 173 10.54 13.25 -14.28
C GLU A 173 9.88 13.11 -15.66
N ASN A 174 10.69 13.03 -16.74
CA ASN A 174 10.18 12.86 -18.10
C ASN A 174 9.38 11.56 -18.26
N PHE A 175 9.80 10.47 -17.61
CA PHE A 175 9.02 9.24 -17.61
C PHE A 175 7.66 9.46 -16.92
N ARG A 176 7.65 10.04 -15.72
CA ARG A 176 6.41 10.28 -14.95
C ARG A 176 5.47 11.28 -15.64
N ALA A 177 6.01 12.27 -16.36
CA ALA A 177 5.23 13.25 -17.10
C ALA A 177 4.63 12.65 -18.39
N GLY A 178 5.31 11.70 -19.04
CA GLY A 178 4.89 11.09 -20.28
C GLY A 178 4.01 9.84 -20.14
N HIS A 179 3.86 9.27 -18.94
CA HIS A 179 3.17 8.01 -18.72
C HIS A 179 2.12 8.12 -17.61
N LYS A 180 1.06 7.32 -17.74
CA LYS A 180 -0.01 7.23 -16.73
C LYS A 180 0.16 5.96 -15.90
N LEU A 181 0.26 6.09 -14.58
CA LEU A 181 0.22 4.94 -13.68
C LEU A 181 -1.14 4.26 -13.78
N LEU A 182 -1.18 2.99 -14.17
CA LEU A 182 -2.42 2.19 -14.28
C LEU A 182 -2.67 1.36 -13.03
N SER A 183 -1.62 0.81 -12.43
CA SER A 183 -1.74 0.04 -11.19
C SER A 183 -0.40 -0.05 -10.46
N TYR A 184 -0.47 -0.41 -9.19
CA TYR A 184 0.69 -0.89 -8.45
C TYR A 184 0.32 -2.04 -7.55
N ARG A 185 1.32 -2.91 -7.30
CA ARG A 185 1.26 -3.99 -6.31
C ARG A 185 2.55 -3.95 -5.48
N ILE A 186 2.41 -3.88 -4.16
CA ILE A 186 3.52 -3.79 -3.23
C ILE A 186 3.50 -4.94 -2.22
N LYS A 187 4.66 -5.51 -1.92
CA LYS A 187 4.93 -6.46 -0.85
C LYS A 187 5.82 -5.79 0.18
N PHE A 188 5.33 -5.67 1.41
CA PHE A 188 6.12 -5.18 2.54
C PHE A 188 6.92 -6.34 3.14
N LEU A 189 8.19 -6.10 3.46
CA LEU A 189 9.13 -7.12 3.92
C LEU A 189 9.71 -6.78 5.29
N ARG A 190 10.05 -5.50 5.50
CA ARG A 190 10.65 -4.98 6.74
C ARG A 190 10.25 -3.54 6.98
N GLU A 191 10.41 -3.10 8.21
CA GLU A 191 10.12 -1.75 8.67
C GLU A 191 11.34 -0.84 8.53
N ALA A 192 11.10 0.44 8.24
CA ALA A 192 12.08 1.50 8.33
C ALA A 192 11.74 2.43 9.50
N LYS A 193 12.75 3.05 10.10
CA LYS A 193 12.62 3.92 11.27
C LYS A 193 13.10 5.33 10.96
N PHE A 194 12.78 6.26 11.85
CA PHE A 194 13.32 7.62 11.79
C PHE A 194 14.83 7.65 11.58
N GLY A 195 15.29 8.45 10.62
CA GLY A 195 16.69 8.61 10.28
C GLY A 195 17.27 7.52 9.36
N ASP A 196 16.58 6.42 9.12
CA ASP A 196 17.01 5.45 8.11
C ASP A 196 17.08 6.13 6.74
N THR A 197 18.15 5.87 5.99
CA THR A 197 18.23 6.25 4.58
C THR A 197 17.74 5.09 3.73
N ILE A 198 16.72 5.36 2.91
CA ILE A 198 16.13 4.39 1.98
C ILE A 198 16.65 4.67 0.59
N VAL A 199 17.23 3.66 -0.04
CA VAL A 199 17.58 3.63 -1.45
C VAL A 199 16.40 3.01 -2.21
N SER A 200 15.81 3.79 -3.11
CA SER A 200 14.72 3.35 -4.00
C SER A 200 15.29 3.11 -5.39
N ARG A 201 15.14 1.90 -5.89
CA ARG A 201 15.54 1.50 -7.24
C ARG A 201 14.34 1.18 -8.09
N ALA A 202 14.34 1.63 -9.35
CA ALA A 202 13.31 1.33 -10.33
C ALA A 202 13.95 0.68 -11.56
N VAL A 203 13.43 -0.47 -11.97
CA VAL A 203 13.91 -1.26 -13.12
C VAL A 203 12.76 -1.36 -14.13
N PRO A 204 12.75 -0.54 -15.19
CA PRO A 204 11.73 -0.59 -16.23
C PRO A 204 11.85 -1.84 -17.11
N ALA A 205 10.72 -2.37 -17.56
CA ALA A 205 10.64 -3.40 -18.58
C ALA A 205 9.30 -3.26 -19.34
N GLY A 206 9.35 -2.69 -20.53
CA GLY A 206 8.13 -2.38 -21.30
C GLY A 206 7.23 -1.41 -20.55
N ASN A 207 5.97 -1.79 -20.38
CA ASN A 207 4.98 -1.02 -19.63
C ASN A 207 4.96 -1.34 -18.12
N GLU A 208 5.85 -2.20 -17.65
CA GLU A 208 6.00 -2.52 -16.24
C GLU A 208 7.27 -1.88 -15.65
N CYS A 209 7.26 -1.65 -14.36
CA CYS A 209 8.45 -1.28 -13.62
C CYS A 209 8.49 -2.02 -12.27
N LEU A 210 9.62 -2.67 -11.99
CA LEU A 210 9.89 -3.21 -10.65
C LEU A 210 10.60 -2.17 -9.82
N HIS A 211 10.13 -2.02 -8.58
CA HIS A 211 10.77 -1.15 -7.60
C HIS A 211 11.26 -1.99 -6.42
N VAL A 212 12.45 -1.67 -5.94
CA VAL A 212 13.05 -2.24 -4.73
C VAL A 212 13.45 -1.10 -3.81
N LEU A 213 12.92 -1.08 -2.61
CA LEU A 213 13.33 -0.16 -1.56
C LEU A 213 14.15 -0.92 -0.53
N ALA A 214 15.33 -0.43 -0.21
CA ALA A 214 16.23 -1.06 0.75
C ALA A 214 16.87 -0.01 1.67
N LYS A 215 17.25 -0.42 2.88
CA LYS A 215 18.07 0.43 3.74
C LYS A 215 19.47 0.60 3.16
N SER A 216 20.00 1.80 3.20
CA SER A 216 21.35 2.07 2.71
C SER A 216 22.43 1.49 3.65
N SER A 217 22.12 1.32 4.94
CA SER A 217 23.06 0.89 5.95
C SER A 217 23.51 -0.57 5.83
N ASP A 218 22.60 -1.47 5.44
CA ASP A 218 22.83 -2.92 5.42
C ASP A 218 22.28 -3.60 4.14
N GLY A 219 21.68 -2.84 3.23
CA GLY A 219 21.07 -3.37 2.01
C GLY A 219 19.78 -4.17 2.24
N ALA A 220 19.22 -4.17 3.46
CA ALA A 220 18.04 -4.93 3.79
C ALA A 220 16.82 -4.44 2.99
N GLU A 221 16.22 -5.31 2.19
CA GLU A 221 15.01 -4.97 1.44
C GLU A 221 13.85 -4.67 2.40
N LEU A 222 13.23 -3.52 2.20
CA LEU A 222 12.07 -3.05 2.96
C LEU A 222 10.76 -3.42 2.25
N CYS A 223 10.72 -3.25 0.94
CA CYS A 223 9.59 -3.67 0.11
C CYS A 223 10.01 -3.93 -1.34
N ARG A 224 9.16 -4.63 -2.06
CA ARG A 224 9.16 -4.67 -3.53
C ARG A 224 7.81 -4.23 -4.06
N MET A 225 7.84 -3.44 -5.11
CA MET A 225 6.63 -2.99 -5.79
C MET A 225 6.76 -3.26 -7.29
N LYS A 226 5.66 -3.62 -7.93
CA LYS A 226 5.49 -3.58 -9.38
C LYS A 226 4.48 -2.51 -9.72
N SER A 227 4.80 -1.66 -10.68
CA SER A 227 3.87 -0.68 -11.25
C SER A 227 3.68 -0.93 -12.74
N VAL A 228 2.48 -0.58 -13.24
CA VAL A 228 2.10 -0.71 -14.67
C VAL A 228 1.73 0.68 -15.19
N TRP A 229 2.17 0.98 -16.38
CA TRP A 229 2.08 2.30 -16.99
C TRP A 229 1.51 2.24 -18.42
N ALA A 230 0.89 3.34 -18.87
CA ALA A 230 0.45 3.57 -20.24
C ALA A 230 0.97 4.90 -20.74
#